data_6036e43d7c1d523a59f0af01644cb966
#
_entry.id   6036e43d7c1d523a59f0af01644cb966
#
_cell.length_a   1.000
_cell.length_b   1.000
_cell.length_c   1.000
_cell.angle_alpha   90.00
_cell.angle_beta   90.00
_cell.angle_gamma   90.00
#
_symmetry.space_group_name_H-M   'P 1'
#
loop_
_entity.id
_entity.type
_entity.pdbx_description
1 polymer ?
#
loop_
_entity_poly.entity_id
_entity_poly.type
_entity_poly.pdbx_seq_one_letter_code
_entity_poly.pdbx_strand_id
1 'polypeptide(L)'
;MLLIEVLKSPVPWKVREHRPDYFDATFIINNIKYITRMSAFLDAGPQEWDIEFYPDLDRPTRERYNILNLGNELQVFSTVLDIIQKFIKEYHPPIVSFSAHQPSRMKLYNRLIKTLFPTWKKSVYMDHITLYRPSLKK
;
A
#
# COMPACT_ATOMS: atom_id res chain seq x y z
N MET A 1 4.22 -6.25 -25.04
CA MET A 1 3.09 -6.35 -24.13
C MET A 1 3.24 -5.41 -22.97
N LEU A 2 2.19 -4.74 -22.64
CA LEU A 2 2.21 -3.84 -21.52
C LEU A 2 2.05 -4.62 -20.22
N LEU A 3 2.75 -4.19 -19.20
CA LEU A 3 2.65 -4.84 -17.91
C LEU A 3 1.20 -4.90 -17.42
N ILE A 4 0.46 -3.83 -17.69
CA ILE A 4 -0.91 -3.75 -17.22
C ILE A 4 -1.78 -4.86 -17.78
N GLU A 5 -1.43 -5.40 -18.93
CA GLU A 5 -2.19 -6.49 -19.51
C GLU A 5 -2.00 -7.79 -18.76
N VAL A 6 -0.91 -7.90 -18.03
CA VAL A 6 -0.61 -9.10 -17.25
C VAL A 6 -1.29 -9.06 -15.90
N LEU A 7 -1.57 -7.86 -15.39
CA LEU A 7 -2.20 -7.73 -14.09
C LEU A 7 -3.65 -8.16 -14.17
N LYS A 8 -4.07 -8.90 -13.19
CA LYS A 8 -5.47 -9.27 -13.07
C LYS A 8 -6.28 -8.08 -12.61
N SER A 9 -7.57 -8.10 -12.91
CA SER A 9 -8.46 -7.06 -12.43
C SER A 9 -8.51 -7.10 -10.90
N PRO A 10 -8.66 -5.95 -10.26
CA PRO A 10 -8.84 -5.97 -8.81
C PRO A 10 -10.15 -6.65 -8.45
N VAL A 11 -10.17 -7.29 -7.29
CA VAL A 11 -11.42 -7.84 -6.80
C VAL A 11 -12.21 -6.74 -6.08
N PRO A 12 -13.51 -6.93 -5.87
CA PRO A 12 -14.26 -5.97 -5.10
C PRO A 12 -13.69 -5.85 -3.69
N TRP A 13 -13.65 -4.63 -3.20
CA TRP A 13 -13.15 -4.37 -1.86
C TRP A 13 -14.06 -3.34 -1.20
N LYS A 14 -13.97 -3.26 0.12
CA LYS A 14 -14.80 -2.32 0.84
C LYS A 14 -14.02 -1.67 1.96
N VAL A 15 -14.37 -0.42 2.23
CA VAL A 15 -13.80 0.32 3.34
C VAL A 15 -14.38 -0.26 4.63
N ARG A 16 -13.51 -0.58 5.57
CA ARG A 16 -13.94 -1.07 6.87
C ARG A 16 -14.03 0.09 7.86
N GLU A 17 -13.03 0.97 7.82
CA GLU A 17 -12.98 2.08 8.76
C GLU A 17 -12.31 3.29 8.09
N HIS A 18 -12.85 4.48 8.34
CA HIS A 18 -12.19 5.69 7.88
C HIS A 18 -12.42 6.81 8.88
N ARG A 19 -11.35 7.53 9.16
CA ARG A 19 -11.32 8.67 10.08
C ARG A 19 -10.34 9.67 9.49
N PRO A 20 -10.28 10.88 10.04
CA PRO A 20 -9.31 11.86 9.50
C PRO A 20 -7.86 11.39 9.52
N ASP A 21 -7.51 10.46 10.43
CA ASP A 21 -6.13 9.98 10.57
C ASP A 21 -6.00 8.48 10.30
N TYR A 22 -7.02 7.85 9.72
CA TYR A 22 -6.99 6.41 9.55
C TYR A 22 -7.95 5.97 8.45
N PHE A 23 -7.50 5.00 7.65
CA PHE A 23 -8.32 4.43 6.59
C PHE A 23 -7.89 2.98 6.39
N ASP A 24 -8.84 2.05 6.35
CA ASP A 24 -8.49 0.71 5.93
C ASP A 24 -9.60 0.12 5.10
N ALA A 25 -9.22 -0.85 4.27
CA ALA A 25 -10.13 -1.55 3.39
C ALA A 25 -9.77 -3.02 3.39
N THR A 26 -10.74 -3.85 3.07
CA THR A 26 -10.54 -5.29 3.06
C THR A 26 -11.05 -5.89 1.76
N PHE A 27 -10.48 -7.03 1.40
CA PHE A 27 -10.91 -7.80 0.25
C PHE A 27 -10.54 -9.27 0.48
N ILE A 28 -11.15 -10.16 -0.30
CA ILE A 28 -10.94 -11.59 -0.14
C ILE A 28 -10.53 -12.19 -1.47
N ILE A 29 -9.46 -12.98 -1.45
CA ILE A 29 -9.01 -13.73 -2.62
C ILE A 29 -8.68 -15.14 -2.13
N ASN A 30 -9.29 -16.14 -2.76
CA ASN A 30 -9.07 -17.55 -2.41
C ASN A 30 -9.30 -17.81 -0.92
N ASN A 31 -10.37 -17.26 -0.40
CA ASN A 31 -10.78 -17.42 1.00
C ASN A 31 -9.82 -16.81 2.01
N ILE A 32 -8.89 -16.01 1.56
CA ILE A 32 -7.99 -15.28 2.44
C ILE A 32 -8.41 -13.82 2.43
N LYS A 33 -8.64 -13.28 3.61
CA LYS A 33 -8.99 -11.88 3.77
C LYS A 33 -7.70 -11.07 3.86
N TYR A 34 -7.66 -9.97 3.11
CA TYR A 34 -6.51 -9.08 3.12
C TYR A 34 -6.94 -7.72 3.64
N ILE A 35 -6.02 -7.05 4.29
CA ILE A 35 -6.25 -5.71 4.83
C ILE A 35 -5.21 -4.78 4.21
N THR A 36 -5.68 -3.61 3.75
CA THR A 36 -4.80 -2.52 3.34
C THR A 36 -5.10 -1.38 4.30
N ARG A 37 -4.07 -0.92 5.00
CA ARG A 37 -4.23 0.05 6.07
C ARG A 37 -3.35 1.25 5.87
N MET A 38 -3.91 2.44 6.04
CA MET A 38 -3.20 3.70 6.00
C MET A 38 -3.46 4.42 7.32
N SER A 39 -2.40 4.75 8.04
CA SER A 39 -2.54 5.45 9.31
C SER A 39 -1.58 6.62 9.37
N ALA A 40 -2.05 7.73 9.90
CA ALA A 40 -1.26 8.96 9.95
C ALA A 40 -0.57 9.09 11.28
N PHE A 41 0.68 9.58 11.22
CA PHE A 41 1.40 9.95 12.43
C PHE A 41 1.02 11.35 12.82
N LEU A 42 0.77 11.57 14.10
CA LEU A 42 0.32 12.85 14.59
C LEU A 42 1.47 13.68 15.14
N ASP A 43 2.50 13.85 14.33
CA ASP A 43 3.64 14.65 14.72
C ASP A 43 3.47 16.09 14.26
N ALA A 44 4.32 16.96 14.75
CA ALA A 44 4.37 18.31 14.25
C ALA A 44 4.84 18.26 12.79
N GLY A 45 4.34 19.18 11.97
CA GLY A 45 4.72 19.27 10.57
C GLY A 45 3.75 18.54 9.68
N PRO A 46 4.14 18.30 8.41
CA PRO A 46 3.26 17.65 7.47
C PRO A 46 2.91 16.24 7.93
N GLN A 47 1.67 15.86 7.68
CA GLN A 47 1.17 14.57 8.10
C GLN A 47 1.79 13.46 7.25
N GLU A 48 2.35 12.47 7.91
CA GLU A 48 2.93 11.31 7.22
C GLU A 48 2.01 10.12 7.41
N TRP A 49 1.69 9.46 6.31
CA TRP A 49 0.80 8.30 6.30
C TRP A 49 1.59 7.03 6.04
N ASP A 50 1.48 6.08 6.95
CA ASP A 50 2.12 4.78 6.79
C ASP A 50 1.15 3.85 6.08
N ILE A 51 1.61 3.20 5.02
CA ILE A 51 0.79 2.29 4.22
C ILE A 51 1.32 0.88 4.37
N GLU A 52 0.43 -0.07 4.69
CA GLU A 52 0.83 -1.47 4.69
C GLU A 52 -0.36 -2.34 4.29
N PHE A 53 -0.04 -3.53 3.81
CA PHE A 53 -1.09 -4.49 3.48
C PHE A 53 -0.60 -5.88 3.83
N TYR A 54 -1.53 -6.75 4.20
CA TYR A 54 -1.19 -8.09 4.66
C TYR A 54 -2.43 -8.97 4.71
N PRO A 55 -2.24 -10.29 4.65
CA PRO A 55 -3.37 -11.19 4.90
C PRO A 55 -3.76 -11.13 6.38
N ASP A 56 -5.07 -11.15 6.62
CA ASP A 56 -5.60 -11.09 7.99
C ASP A 56 -5.68 -12.51 8.52
N LEU A 57 -4.57 -13.01 9.04
CA LEU A 57 -4.46 -14.36 9.55
C LEU A 57 -4.12 -14.31 11.03
N ASP A 58 -4.63 -15.30 11.76
CA ASP A 58 -4.32 -15.42 13.18
C ASP A 58 -2.95 -16.05 13.33
N ARG A 59 -1.91 -15.28 12.98
CA ARG A 59 -0.53 -15.75 12.95
C ARG A 59 0.40 -14.61 13.27
N PRO A 60 1.66 -14.92 13.65
CA PRO A 60 2.66 -13.87 13.85
C PRO A 60 2.84 -13.03 12.59
N THR A 61 3.19 -11.77 12.77
CA THR A 61 3.30 -10.82 11.67
C THR A 61 4.21 -11.31 10.54
N ARG A 62 5.33 -11.94 10.91
CA ARG A 62 6.25 -12.44 9.90
C ARG A 62 5.56 -13.43 8.97
N GLU A 63 4.77 -14.34 9.53
CA GLU A 63 4.11 -15.35 8.72
C GLU A 63 3.02 -14.76 7.85
N ARG A 64 2.37 -13.71 8.33
CA ARG A 64 1.36 -13.04 7.52
C ARG A 64 1.95 -12.52 6.22
N TYR A 65 3.14 -11.91 6.30
CA TYR A 65 3.76 -11.36 5.11
C TYR A 65 4.27 -12.44 4.16
N ASN A 66 4.67 -13.58 4.71
CA ASN A 66 5.15 -14.69 3.88
C ASN A 66 4.06 -15.29 3.01
N ILE A 67 2.84 -15.23 3.49
CA ILE A 67 1.72 -15.90 2.81
C ILE A 67 1.32 -15.25 1.50
N LEU A 68 1.87 -14.10 1.18
CA LEU A 68 1.57 -13.44 -0.09
C LEU A 68 2.06 -14.21 -1.31
N ASN A 69 2.86 -15.26 -1.13
CA ASN A 69 3.39 -16.03 -2.26
C ASN A 69 2.58 -17.28 -2.54
N LEU A 70 1.27 -17.10 -2.69
CA LEU A 70 0.38 -18.24 -2.91
C LEU A 70 -0.18 -18.29 -4.33
N GLY A 71 0.47 -17.61 -5.27
CA GLY A 71 0.05 -17.70 -6.66
C GLY A 71 -1.00 -16.68 -7.07
N ASN A 72 -1.43 -15.83 -6.18
CA ASN A 72 -2.42 -14.79 -6.50
C ASN A 72 -1.87 -13.40 -6.31
N GLU A 73 -0.56 -13.28 -6.35
CA GLU A 73 0.11 -12.00 -6.07
C GLU A 73 -0.34 -10.88 -6.98
N LEU A 74 -0.54 -11.18 -8.26
CA LEU A 74 -0.91 -10.14 -9.21
C LEU A 74 -2.28 -9.56 -8.90
N GLN A 75 -3.22 -10.40 -8.49
CA GLN A 75 -4.55 -9.92 -8.16
C GLN A 75 -4.56 -9.16 -6.83
N VAL A 76 -3.80 -9.63 -5.86
CA VAL A 76 -3.63 -8.90 -4.61
C VAL A 76 -3.03 -7.53 -4.90
N PHE A 77 -1.98 -7.51 -5.72
CA PHE A 77 -1.30 -6.27 -6.07
C PHE A 77 -2.24 -5.28 -6.76
N SER A 78 -3.02 -5.76 -7.73
CA SER A 78 -3.99 -4.91 -8.43
C SER A 78 -5.01 -4.30 -7.48
N THR A 79 -5.48 -5.11 -6.54
CA THR A 79 -6.49 -4.65 -5.60
C THR A 79 -5.90 -3.62 -4.64
N VAL A 80 -4.69 -3.86 -4.15
CA VAL A 80 -4.01 -2.90 -3.27
C VAL A 80 -3.78 -1.58 -4.00
N LEU A 81 -3.37 -1.64 -5.28
CA LEU A 81 -3.20 -0.42 -6.07
C LEU A 81 -4.49 0.38 -6.15
N ASP A 82 -5.59 -0.32 -6.37
CA ASP A 82 -6.89 0.33 -6.50
C ASP A 82 -7.28 1.02 -5.20
N ILE A 83 -7.06 0.36 -4.08
CA ILE A 83 -7.36 0.92 -2.76
C ILE A 83 -6.50 2.15 -2.49
N ILE A 84 -5.20 2.07 -2.76
CA ILE A 84 -4.30 3.18 -2.50
C ILE A 84 -4.64 4.38 -3.38
N GLN A 85 -5.01 4.14 -4.63
CA GLN A 85 -5.41 5.23 -5.51
C GLN A 85 -6.60 5.99 -4.96
N LYS A 86 -7.58 5.26 -4.44
CA LYS A 86 -8.75 5.92 -3.87
C LYS A 86 -8.38 6.70 -2.62
N PHE A 87 -7.52 6.14 -1.79
CA PHE A 87 -7.04 6.81 -0.60
C PHE A 87 -6.35 8.12 -0.96
N ILE A 88 -5.46 8.09 -1.95
CA ILE A 88 -4.72 9.30 -2.36
C ILE A 88 -5.68 10.38 -2.84
N LYS A 89 -6.70 9.99 -3.58
CA LYS A 89 -7.67 10.95 -4.11
C LYS A 89 -8.52 11.59 -3.01
N GLU A 90 -8.80 10.84 -1.97
CA GLU A 90 -9.67 11.34 -0.91
C GLU A 90 -8.92 12.08 0.17
N TYR A 91 -7.74 11.61 0.53
CA TYR A 91 -7.01 12.15 1.67
C TYR A 91 -5.90 13.13 1.28
N HIS A 92 -5.46 13.08 0.03
CA HIS A 92 -4.38 13.97 -0.46
C HIS A 92 -3.18 13.98 0.47
N PRO A 93 -2.64 12.81 0.82
CA PRO A 93 -1.54 12.78 1.79
C PRO A 93 -0.31 13.50 1.24
N PRO A 94 0.34 14.34 2.06
CA PRO A 94 1.56 15.00 1.59
C PRO A 94 2.77 14.08 1.63
N ILE A 95 2.78 13.12 2.54
CA ILE A 95 3.88 12.18 2.73
C ILE A 95 3.31 10.81 2.98
N VAL A 96 3.82 9.80 2.26
CA VAL A 96 3.43 8.42 2.53
C VAL A 96 4.69 7.59 2.75
N SER A 97 4.58 6.55 3.54
CA SER A 97 5.73 5.69 3.81
C SER A 97 5.33 4.23 3.78
N PHE A 98 6.31 3.40 3.45
CA PHE A 98 6.15 1.94 3.42
C PHE A 98 7.30 1.33 4.20
N SER A 99 7.02 0.31 4.99
CA SER A 99 8.06 -0.45 5.69
C SER A 99 8.09 -1.86 5.14
N ALA A 100 9.24 -2.28 4.65
CA ALA A 100 9.40 -3.61 4.08
C ALA A 100 10.00 -4.52 5.14
N HIS A 101 9.18 -5.41 5.68
CA HIS A 101 9.64 -6.31 6.72
C HIS A 101 10.48 -7.46 6.16
N GLN A 102 10.50 -7.61 4.83
CA GLN A 102 11.27 -8.64 4.15
C GLN A 102 11.77 -8.09 2.83
N PRO A 103 12.92 -8.59 2.34
CA PRO A 103 13.45 -8.10 1.07
C PRO A 103 12.48 -8.24 -0.11
N SER A 104 11.67 -9.29 -0.14
CA SER A 104 10.70 -9.47 -1.20
C SER A 104 9.65 -8.36 -1.22
N ARG A 105 9.33 -7.84 -0.04
CA ARG A 105 8.39 -6.73 0.08
C ARG A 105 8.97 -5.46 -0.54
N MET A 106 10.27 -5.26 -0.40
CA MET A 106 10.90 -4.08 -0.96
C MET A 106 10.70 -4.02 -2.47
N LYS A 107 10.85 -5.15 -3.16
CA LYS A 107 10.64 -5.20 -4.60
C LYS A 107 9.20 -4.87 -4.95
N LEU A 108 8.26 -5.40 -4.19
CA LEU A 108 6.85 -5.17 -4.43
C LEU A 108 6.51 -3.70 -4.22
N TYR A 109 7.00 -3.11 -3.14
CA TYR A 109 6.76 -1.70 -2.86
C TYR A 109 7.37 -0.81 -3.93
N ASN A 110 8.54 -1.16 -4.45
CA ASN A 110 9.13 -0.37 -5.53
C ASN A 110 8.26 -0.38 -6.77
N ARG A 111 7.60 -1.48 -7.06
CA ARG A 111 6.68 -1.55 -8.19
C ARG A 111 5.44 -0.70 -7.94
N LEU A 112 4.89 -0.76 -6.72
CA LEU A 112 3.77 0.08 -6.33
C LEU A 112 4.11 1.55 -6.53
N ILE A 113 5.29 1.93 -6.06
CA ILE A 113 5.73 3.32 -6.09
C ILE A 113 5.88 3.81 -7.52
N LYS A 114 6.45 3.01 -8.39
CA LYS A 114 6.60 3.39 -9.79
C LYS A 114 5.24 3.60 -10.45
N THR A 115 4.27 2.82 -10.06
CA THR A 115 2.94 2.89 -10.65
C THR A 115 2.13 4.06 -10.12
N LEU A 116 2.13 4.26 -8.81
CA LEU A 116 1.25 5.25 -8.17
C LEU A 116 1.91 6.58 -7.89
N PHE A 117 3.22 6.58 -7.70
CA PHE A 117 3.93 7.78 -7.27
C PHE A 117 5.13 8.09 -8.17
N PRO A 118 4.94 8.09 -9.50
CA PRO A 118 6.10 8.22 -10.40
C PRO A 118 6.83 9.55 -10.27
N THR A 119 6.15 10.59 -9.78
CA THR A 119 6.76 11.92 -9.67
C THR A 119 7.12 12.32 -8.26
N TRP A 120 6.82 11.46 -7.28
CA TRP A 120 7.09 11.80 -5.89
C TRP A 120 8.56 11.60 -5.56
N LYS A 121 9.07 12.43 -4.68
CA LYS A 121 10.45 12.33 -4.24
C LYS A 121 10.58 11.18 -3.26
N LYS A 122 11.56 10.31 -3.49
CA LYS A 122 11.72 9.10 -2.70
C LYS A 122 12.96 9.18 -1.82
N SER A 123 12.83 8.76 -0.58
CA SER A 123 13.92 8.63 0.37
C SER A 123 13.85 7.23 0.96
N VAL A 124 14.98 6.53 0.98
CA VAL A 124 15.03 5.17 1.51
C VAL A 124 16.01 5.14 2.67
N TYR A 125 15.58 4.58 3.78
CA TYR A 125 16.45 4.37 4.94
C TYR A 125 16.18 2.96 5.45
N MET A 126 17.19 2.09 5.30
CA MET A 126 17.05 0.68 5.65
C MET A 126 15.88 0.07 4.92
N ASP A 127 14.87 -0.44 5.61
CA ASP A 127 13.70 -1.05 5.00
C ASP A 127 12.51 -0.11 4.93
N HIS A 128 12.75 1.18 5.12
CA HIS A 128 11.69 2.19 5.18
C HIS A 128 11.78 3.11 3.98
N ILE A 129 10.70 3.24 3.24
CA ILE A 129 10.64 4.12 2.07
C ILE A 129 9.67 5.24 2.38
N THR A 130 10.11 6.48 2.18
CA THR A 130 9.27 7.65 2.39
C THR A 130 9.14 8.41 1.08
N LEU A 131 7.93 8.80 0.75
CA LEU A 131 7.62 9.50 -0.48
C LEU A 131 7.00 10.84 -0.16
N TYR A 132 7.52 11.88 -0.82
CA TYR A 132 7.08 13.25 -0.62
C TYR A 132 6.37 13.74 -1.86
N ARG A 133 5.16 14.25 -1.68
CA ARG A 133 4.38 14.78 -2.79
C ARG A 133 5.14 15.95 -3.43
N PRO A 134 5.20 16.02 -4.76
CA PRO A 134 5.86 17.15 -5.40
C PRO A 134 5.17 18.44 -5.00
N SER A 135 5.99 19.48 -4.82
CA SER A 135 5.44 20.80 -4.51
C SER A 135 4.67 21.33 -5.70
N LEU A 136 3.51 21.85 -5.43
CA LEU A 136 2.71 22.46 -6.48
C LEU A 136 3.13 23.88 -6.79
N LYS A 137 3.99 24.45 -5.92
CA LYS A 137 4.43 25.75 -6.11
C LYS A 137 5.42 25.85 -7.16
N LYS A 138 5.48 26.49 -7.79
CA LYS A 138 6.39 26.45 -8.72
C LYS A 138 6.99 27.36 -8.86
#